data_d9bc23cce8a56313cd38b4392eee87cc
#
_entry.id   d9bc23cce8a56313cd38b4392eee87cc
#
_cell.length_a   1.000
_cell.length_b   1.000
_cell.length_c   1.000
_cell.angle_alpha   90.00
_cell.angle_beta   90.00
_cell.angle_gamma   90.00
#
_symmetry.space_group_name_H-M   'P 1'
#
loop_
_entity.id
_entity.type
_entity.pdbx_description
1 polymer ?
#
loop_
_entity_poly.entity_id
_entity_poly.type
_entity_poly.pdbx_seq_one_letter_code
_entity_poly.pdbx_strand_id
1 'polypeptide(L)'
;MSAIVDIFAREILDSRGNPTVECDVLLESGVMGRAAVPSGASTGQKEALELRDGDKSRYSGKGVLKAVEHVNNQIAQALISIDANEQSYIDQIMIELDGTENKGNLGANATLAVSMAVARAAAEDSGLPLYRYLGGAGPMSLPVPMMNVINGGEHANNSLNIQEFMIMPVGAKSFREALRCGAEIFHALKKLCDSKGFPTTVGDEGGFAPNLNSHKEALQLMVEAAEAAGYKAGEDVLFALDCASSEFYKDGKYHLEAEGRSYTNAEFAEYLEGLVNEFPIISIEDGMDENDWEGWKLLTEKLGKKVQLVGDDLFVTNPKILAEGIEKGVANALLVKVNQIGTLSETLKAVDLAKCNRYASVMSHRSGETEDSTIADLAVATNCMQIKTGSLSRSDRMAKYNQLLRIEEELAEAAYYPGKAAFYQLGK
;
A
#
# COMPACT_ATOMS: atom_id res chain seq x y z
N MET A 1 17.22 28.94 4.80
CA MET A 1 16.24 28.85 3.68
C MET A 1 16.86 27.96 2.63
N SER A 2 16.17 26.92 2.25
CA SER A 2 16.61 25.93 1.25
C SER A 2 15.77 26.10 -0.01
N ALA A 3 16.03 27.17 -0.76
CA ALA A 3 15.27 27.48 -1.97
C ALA A 3 15.47 26.41 -3.04
N ILE A 4 14.38 26.03 -3.69
CA ILE A 4 14.40 25.15 -4.86
C ILE A 4 15.01 25.94 -6.03
N VAL A 5 16.08 25.42 -6.63
CA VAL A 5 16.76 26.06 -7.77
C VAL A 5 16.53 25.33 -9.09
N ASP A 6 16.22 24.03 -9.04
CA ASP A 6 15.89 23.25 -10.23
C ASP A 6 14.98 22.05 -9.88
N ILE A 7 14.10 21.70 -10.83
CA ILE A 7 13.25 20.51 -10.78
C ILE A 7 13.31 19.84 -12.15
N PHE A 8 13.69 18.58 -12.17
CA PHE A 8 13.83 17.81 -13.40
C PHE A 8 13.24 16.41 -13.28
N ALA A 9 12.29 16.09 -14.12
CA ALA A 9 11.69 14.76 -14.21
C ALA A 9 12.13 14.01 -15.46
N ARG A 10 12.05 12.69 -15.38
CA ARG A 10 12.31 11.75 -16.48
C ARG A 10 11.34 10.58 -16.43
N GLU A 11 11.20 9.93 -17.58
CA GLU A 11 10.51 8.63 -17.71
C GLU A 11 11.50 7.53 -17.33
N ILE A 12 11.12 6.65 -16.39
CA ILE A 12 11.84 5.43 -16.02
C ILE A 12 10.90 4.24 -16.15
N LEU A 13 11.37 3.01 -15.91
CA LEU A 13 10.53 1.80 -15.94
C LEU A 13 10.23 1.29 -14.53
N ASP A 14 9.01 0.89 -14.31
CA ASP A 14 8.56 0.22 -13.10
C ASP A 14 8.90 -1.30 -13.10
N SER A 15 8.57 -1.99 -12.02
CA SER A 15 8.80 -3.44 -11.84
C SER A 15 8.08 -4.34 -12.85
N ARG A 16 7.12 -3.80 -13.60
CA ARG A 16 6.39 -4.47 -14.69
C ARG A 16 6.92 -4.10 -16.07
N GLY A 17 7.95 -3.24 -16.15
CA GLY A 17 8.47 -2.70 -17.41
C GLY A 17 7.57 -1.64 -18.04
N ASN A 18 6.64 -1.05 -17.30
CA ASN A 18 5.84 0.08 -17.75
C ASN A 18 6.52 1.39 -17.36
N PRO A 19 6.38 2.45 -18.18
CA PRO A 19 6.88 3.78 -17.83
C PRO A 19 6.25 4.35 -16.57
N THR A 20 7.07 5.03 -15.77
CA THR A 20 6.64 5.87 -14.65
C THR A 20 7.53 7.11 -14.52
N VAL A 21 7.15 8.04 -13.64
CA VAL A 21 7.83 9.33 -13.45
C VAL A 21 8.82 9.24 -12.31
N GLU A 22 10.06 9.70 -12.56
CA GLU A 22 11.07 10.00 -11.54
C GLU A 22 11.39 11.47 -11.58
N CYS A 23 11.54 12.11 -10.42
CA CYS A 23 11.85 13.54 -10.29
C CYS A 23 13.06 13.77 -9.38
N ASP A 24 13.93 14.71 -9.79
CA ASP A 24 14.99 15.30 -9.01
C ASP A 24 14.61 16.74 -8.65
N VAL A 25 14.82 17.11 -7.39
CA VAL A 25 14.69 18.50 -6.89
C VAL A 25 16.04 18.93 -6.34
N LEU A 26 16.61 20.00 -6.88
CA LEU A 26 17.88 20.58 -6.46
C LEU A 26 17.65 21.83 -5.63
N LEU A 27 18.32 21.93 -4.50
CA LEU A 27 18.27 23.09 -3.60
C LEU A 27 19.48 24.01 -3.77
N GLU A 28 19.36 25.26 -3.35
CA GLU A 28 20.45 26.27 -3.37
C GLU A 28 21.69 25.80 -2.61
N SER A 29 21.53 24.95 -1.59
CA SER A 29 22.63 24.32 -0.86
C SER A 29 23.43 23.30 -1.67
N GLY A 30 22.95 22.90 -2.84
CA GLY A 30 23.50 21.82 -3.66
C GLY A 30 22.97 20.43 -3.32
N VAL A 31 22.11 20.31 -2.32
CA VAL A 31 21.42 19.05 -1.98
C VAL A 31 20.39 18.70 -3.04
N MET A 32 20.28 17.42 -3.37
CA MET A 32 19.31 16.89 -4.34
C MET A 32 18.46 15.79 -3.73
N GLY A 33 17.14 15.94 -3.82
CA GLY A 33 16.19 14.88 -3.50
C GLY A 33 15.67 14.20 -4.76
N ARG A 34 15.58 12.85 -4.75
CA ARG A 34 15.04 12.05 -5.86
C ARG A 34 13.92 11.18 -5.38
N ALA A 35 12.84 11.07 -6.16
CA ALA A 35 11.75 10.16 -5.90
C ALA A 35 11.14 9.63 -7.19
N ALA A 36 10.64 8.39 -7.15
CA ALA A 36 9.94 7.73 -8.24
C ALA A 36 8.53 7.31 -7.82
N VAL A 37 7.57 7.44 -8.71
CA VAL A 37 6.14 7.20 -8.44
C VAL A 37 5.76 5.76 -8.74
N PRO A 38 4.99 5.08 -7.87
CA PRO A 38 4.41 3.78 -8.17
C PRO A 38 3.19 3.88 -9.09
N SER A 39 2.77 2.74 -9.67
CA SER A 39 1.63 2.63 -10.58
C SER A 39 0.77 1.41 -10.29
N GLY A 40 -0.56 1.55 -10.23
CA GLY A 40 -1.49 0.45 -10.00
C GLY A 40 -1.75 -0.43 -11.24
N ALA A 41 -2.19 -1.68 -11.02
CA ALA A 41 -2.80 -2.54 -12.04
C ALA A 41 -4.32 -2.42 -11.97
N SER A 42 -4.93 -2.80 -10.85
CA SER A 42 -6.29 -2.44 -10.48
C SER A 42 -6.30 -1.02 -9.91
N THR A 43 -7.33 -0.25 -10.19
CA THR A 43 -7.45 1.14 -9.73
C THR A 43 -8.89 1.43 -9.33
N GLY A 44 -9.08 1.99 -8.13
CA GLY A 44 -10.40 2.48 -7.69
C GLY A 44 -10.91 3.61 -8.60
N GLN A 45 -12.20 3.63 -8.86
CA GLN A 45 -12.83 4.59 -9.78
C GLN A 45 -12.63 6.06 -9.39
N LYS A 46 -12.36 6.31 -8.12
CA LYS A 46 -12.22 7.66 -7.53
C LYS A 46 -10.76 8.06 -7.27
N GLU A 47 -9.78 7.26 -7.73
CA GLU A 47 -8.37 7.63 -7.62
C GLU A 47 -8.05 8.91 -8.41
N ALA A 48 -7.05 9.66 -7.94
CA ALA A 48 -6.45 10.72 -8.73
C ALA A 48 -5.83 10.16 -10.02
N LEU A 49 -5.90 10.97 -11.09
CA LEU A 49 -5.53 10.51 -12.44
C LEU A 49 -4.02 10.31 -12.59
N GLU A 50 -3.61 9.09 -12.89
CA GLU A 50 -2.29 8.81 -13.43
C GLU A 50 -2.27 9.21 -14.92
N LEU A 51 -1.55 10.28 -15.26
CA LEU A 51 -1.54 10.80 -16.61
C LEU A 51 -0.66 9.93 -17.52
N ARG A 52 -1.28 9.32 -18.53
CA ARG A 52 -0.64 8.54 -19.59
C ARG A 52 -0.74 9.25 -20.94
N ASP A 53 0.27 9.08 -21.78
CA ASP A 53 0.34 9.76 -23.09
C ASP A 53 -0.74 9.32 -24.07
N GLY A 54 -1.17 8.05 -24.00
CA GLY A 54 -2.15 7.45 -24.90
C GLY A 54 -1.61 7.15 -26.30
N ASP A 55 -0.35 7.47 -26.60
CA ASP A 55 0.29 7.17 -27.87
C ASP A 55 0.61 5.68 -28.01
N LYS A 56 -0.17 4.99 -28.81
CA LYS A 56 -0.04 3.54 -29.02
C LYS A 56 1.28 3.11 -29.65
N SER A 57 2.02 4.03 -30.29
CA SER A 57 3.32 3.76 -30.88
C SER A 57 4.47 3.69 -29.85
N ARG A 58 4.22 4.21 -28.62
CA ARG A 58 5.17 4.16 -27.50
C ARG A 58 4.54 3.42 -26.32
N TYR A 59 5.21 2.37 -25.80
CA TYR A 59 4.77 1.58 -24.66
C TYR A 59 3.28 1.22 -24.67
N SER A 60 2.73 0.95 -25.87
CA SER A 60 1.31 0.63 -26.07
C SER A 60 0.34 1.67 -25.48
N GLY A 61 0.75 2.93 -25.42
CA GLY A 61 -0.04 4.05 -24.89
C GLY A 61 0.25 4.38 -23.42
N LYS A 62 1.14 3.63 -22.76
CA LYS A 62 1.44 3.79 -21.33
C LYS A 62 2.59 4.77 -21.04
N GLY A 63 3.13 5.48 -22.05
CA GLY A 63 4.16 6.51 -21.86
C GLY A 63 3.72 7.61 -20.89
N VAL A 64 4.67 8.32 -20.26
CA VAL A 64 4.42 9.37 -19.26
C VAL A 64 5.11 10.70 -19.60
N LEU A 65 5.47 10.90 -20.89
CA LEU A 65 6.18 12.12 -21.30
C LEU A 65 5.37 13.40 -21.08
N LYS A 66 4.03 13.36 -21.17
CA LYS A 66 3.19 14.51 -20.84
C LYS A 66 3.33 14.90 -19.37
N ALA A 67 3.29 13.93 -18.45
CA ALA A 67 3.50 14.18 -17.03
C ALA A 67 4.92 14.71 -16.76
N VAL A 68 5.93 14.17 -17.41
CA VAL A 68 7.32 14.66 -17.36
C VAL A 68 7.40 16.10 -17.87
N GLU A 69 6.73 16.43 -18.96
CA GLU A 69 6.69 17.79 -19.52
C GLU A 69 6.03 18.77 -18.55
N HIS A 70 4.93 18.38 -17.89
CA HIS A 70 4.27 19.21 -16.88
C HIS A 70 5.20 19.50 -15.68
N VAL A 71 5.97 18.51 -15.23
CA VAL A 71 6.96 18.72 -14.17
C VAL A 71 8.05 19.70 -14.63
N ASN A 72 8.66 19.45 -15.79
CA ASN A 72 9.81 20.20 -16.28
C ASN A 72 9.49 21.64 -16.69
N ASN A 73 8.24 21.95 -16.95
CA ASN A 73 7.79 23.29 -17.36
C ASN A 73 6.91 23.95 -16.30
N GLN A 74 5.63 23.56 -16.21
CA GLN A 74 4.63 24.28 -15.41
C GLN A 74 4.92 24.19 -13.91
N ILE A 75 5.19 22.99 -13.39
CA ILE A 75 5.42 22.79 -11.96
C ILE A 75 6.77 23.39 -11.57
N ALA A 76 7.84 23.13 -12.33
CA ALA A 76 9.14 23.71 -12.06
C ALA A 76 9.09 25.24 -12.02
N GLN A 77 8.45 25.87 -13.01
CA GLN A 77 8.31 27.33 -13.06
C GLN A 77 7.56 27.89 -11.85
N ALA A 78 6.56 27.19 -11.34
CA ALA A 78 5.76 27.62 -10.20
C ALA A 78 6.49 27.47 -8.85
N LEU A 79 7.45 26.54 -8.74
CA LEU A 79 8.10 26.19 -7.48
C LEU A 79 9.53 26.70 -7.28
N ILE A 80 10.19 27.17 -8.34
CA ILE A 80 11.53 27.79 -8.24
C ILE A 80 11.51 28.94 -7.24
N SER A 81 12.54 29.03 -6.41
CA SER A 81 12.73 29.99 -5.32
C SER A 81 11.86 29.80 -4.08
N ILE A 82 11.01 28.79 -4.03
CA ILE A 82 10.25 28.44 -2.83
C ILE A 82 11.16 27.65 -1.88
N ASP A 83 10.99 27.87 -0.58
CA ASP A 83 11.70 27.10 0.46
C ASP A 83 11.16 25.66 0.49
N ALA A 84 12.05 24.67 0.32
CA ALA A 84 11.68 23.25 0.29
C ALA A 84 11.06 22.75 1.62
N ASN A 85 11.26 23.45 2.74
CA ASN A 85 10.66 23.12 4.01
C ASN A 85 9.14 23.40 4.08
N GLU A 86 8.63 24.18 3.14
CA GLU A 86 7.21 24.57 3.07
C GLU A 86 6.37 23.51 2.30
N GLN A 87 6.51 22.21 2.66
CA GLN A 87 5.88 21.09 1.97
C GLN A 87 4.40 21.32 1.66
N SER A 88 3.63 21.71 2.69
CA SER A 88 2.18 21.90 2.52
C SER A 88 1.85 23.05 1.55
N TYR A 89 2.66 24.10 1.53
CA TYR A 89 2.49 25.20 0.61
C TYR A 89 2.86 24.80 -0.84
N ILE A 90 3.95 24.05 -1.00
CA ILE A 90 4.39 23.51 -2.30
C ILE A 90 3.31 22.60 -2.89
N ASP A 91 2.79 21.66 -2.08
CA ASP A 91 1.74 20.77 -2.52
C ASP A 91 0.44 21.54 -2.88
N GLN A 92 0.11 22.57 -2.10
CA GLN A 92 -1.04 23.43 -2.38
C GLN A 92 -0.91 24.17 -3.70
N ILE A 93 0.29 24.71 -4.02
CA ILE A 93 0.55 25.36 -5.32
C ILE A 93 0.30 24.38 -6.47
N MET A 94 0.77 23.11 -6.36
CA MET A 94 0.55 22.12 -7.41
C MET A 94 -0.92 21.73 -7.55
N ILE A 95 -1.66 21.64 -6.45
CA ILE A 95 -3.11 21.38 -6.45
C ILE A 95 -3.87 22.52 -7.14
N GLU A 96 -3.53 23.76 -6.82
CA GLU A 96 -4.15 24.95 -7.43
C GLU A 96 -3.77 25.11 -8.91
N LEU A 97 -2.54 24.76 -9.27
CA LEU A 97 -2.07 24.77 -10.66
C LEU A 97 -2.78 23.72 -11.52
N ASP A 98 -3.07 22.54 -10.97
CA ASP A 98 -3.90 21.55 -11.63
C ASP A 98 -5.35 21.99 -11.76
N GLY A 99 -5.93 22.52 -10.69
CA GLY A 99 -7.27 23.10 -10.64
C GLY A 99 -8.42 22.10 -10.78
N THR A 100 -8.14 20.78 -10.82
CA THR A 100 -9.16 19.71 -10.86
C THR A 100 -9.16 18.90 -9.58
N GLU A 101 -10.29 18.26 -9.28
CA GLU A 101 -10.42 17.47 -8.04
C GLU A 101 -9.53 16.20 -8.06
N ASN A 102 -9.32 15.62 -9.24
CA ASN A 102 -8.58 14.36 -9.43
C ASN A 102 -7.20 14.53 -10.08
N LYS A 103 -6.61 15.73 -10.08
CA LYS A 103 -5.32 16.04 -10.75
C LYS A 103 -5.33 15.71 -12.26
N GLY A 104 -6.49 15.94 -12.90
CA GLY A 104 -6.71 15.57 -14.30
C GLY A 104 -5.91 16.37 -15.32
N ASN A 105 -5.43 17.57 -14.98
CA ASN A 105 -4.68 18.43 -15.90
C ASN A 105 -3.18 18.15 -15.86
N LEU A 106 -2.56 18.04 -14.68
CA LEU A 106 -1.11 17.80 -14.54
C LEU A 106 -0.78 16.31 -14.44
N GLY A 107 -1.64 15.54 -13.82
CA GLY A 107 -1.44 14.15 -13.45
C GLY A 107 -0.95 13.96 -12.01
N ALA A 108 -1.58 13.04 -11.27
CA ALA A 108 -1.17 12.67 -9.91
C ALA A 108 0.27 12.12 -9.86
N ASN A 109 0.72 11.45 -10.91
CA ASN A 109 2.09 10.98 -11.05
C ASN A 109 3.09 12.16 -11.16
N ALA A 110 2.74 13.25 -11.84
CA ALA A 110 3.58 14.44 -11.91
C ALA A 110 3.67 15.16 -10.55
N THR A 111 2.52 15.44 -9.92
CA THR A 111 2.48 16.14 -8.64
C THR A 111 3.14 15.34 -7.52
N LEU A 112 2.89 14.02 -7.45
CA LEU A 112 3.49 13.16 -6.43
C LEU A 112 5.01 13.03 -6.57
N ALA A 113 5.52 12.90 -7.79
CA ALA A 113 6.98 12.80 -8.01
C ALA A 113 7.70 14.02 -7.42
N VAL A 114 7.17 15.21 -7.67
CA VAL A 114 7.72 16.46 -7.12
C VAL A 114 7.53 16.53 -5.61
N SER A 115 6.34 16.23 -5.10
CA SER A 115 6.03 16.29 -3.66
C SER A 115 6.98 15.40 -2.84
N MET A 116 7.23 14.17 -3.27
CA MET A 116 8.16 13.25 -2.61
C MET A 116 9.63 13.69 -2.76
N ALA A 117 10.03 14.17 -3.94
CA ALA A 117 11.41 14.62 -4.18
C ALA A 117 11.75 15.87 -3.34
N VAL A 118 10.80 16.80 -3.19
CA VAL A 118 10.95 17.98 -2.31
C VAL A 118 11.15 17.53 -0.85
N ALA A 119 10.33 16.61 -0.34
CA ALA A 119 10.46 16.11 1.03
C ALA A 119 11.82 15.46 1.28
N ARG A 120 12.34 14.69 0.31
CA ARG A 120 13.67 14.09 0.39
C ARG A 120 14.78 15.14 0.37
N ALA A 121 14.69 16.15 -0.52
CA ALA A 121 15.67 17.23 -0.57
C ALA A 121 15.68 18.01 0.75
N ALA A 122 14.52 18.37 1.29
CA ALA A 122 14.39 19.11 2.54
C ALA A 122 14.92 18.30 3.74
N ALA A 123 14.66 16.99 3.79
CA ALA A 123 15.18 16.10 4.82
C ALA A 123 16.71 16.06 4.80
N GLU A 124 17.32 15.83 3.62
CA GLU A 124 18.76 15.79 3.44
C GLU A 124 19.43 17.14 3.79
N ASP A 125 18.85 18.24 3.34
CA ASP A 125 19.32 19.60 3.65
C ASP A 125 19.27 19.93 5.15
N SER A 126 18.28 19.35 5.84
CA SER A 126 18.12 19.44 7.31
C SER A 126 19.05 18.48 8.08
N GLY A 127 19.80 17.61 7.38
CA GLY A 127 20.65 16.59 7.99
C GLY A 127 19.86 15.50 8.72
N LEU A 128 18.61 15.25 8.33
CA LEU A 128 17.72 14.28 8.95
C LEU A 128 17.35 13.17 7.95
N PRO A 129 17.25 11.90 8.40
CA PRO A 129 16.63 10.88 7.59
C PRO A 129 15.15 11.21 7.35
N LEU A 130 14.61 10.79 6.20
CA LEU A 130 13.25 11.18 5.76
C LEU A 130 12.17 10.86 6.79
N TYR A 131 12.22 9.66 7.40
CA TYR A 131 11.25 9.29 8.43
C TYR A 131 11.27 10.22 9.65
N ARG A 132 12.44 10.75 10.01
CA ARG A 132 12.61 11.68 11.14
C ARG A 132 12.16 13.09 10.76
N TYR A 133 12.48 13.51 9.55
CA TYR A 133 12.06 14.82 9.02
C TYR A 133 10.53 14.94 9.00
N LEU A 134 9.85 13.93 8.45
CA LEU A 134 8.39 13.93 8.34
C LEU A 134 7.67 13.60 9.67
N GLY A 135 8.26 12.74 10.50
CA GLY A 135 7.63 12.27 11.74
C GLY A 135 7.94 13.13 12.98
N GLY A 136 8.91 14.04 12.89
CA GLY A 136 9.31 14.91 14.00
C GLY A 136 10.08 14.17 15.10
N ALA A 137 10.08 14.76 16.31
CA ALA A 137 10.89 14.31 17.45
C ALA A 137 10.22 13.24 18.34
N GLY A 138 8.98 12.87 18.04
CA GLY A 138 8.21 11.92 18.84
C GLY A 138 8.73 10.47 18.78
N PRO A 139 8.15 9.57 19.59
CA PRO A 139 8.44 8.14 19.51
C PRO A 139 7.95 7.59 18.16
N MET A 140 8.68 6.64 17.59
CA MET A 140 8.40 6.02 16.30
C MET A 140 8.31 4.50 16.42
N SER A 141 7.38 3.92 15.67
CA SER A 141 7.15 2.48 15.63
C SER A 141 7.55 1.92 14.28
N LEU A 142 8.19 0.75 14.29
CA LEU A 142 8.34 -0.06 13.08
C LEU A 142 6.98 -0.67 12.74
N PRO A 143 6.60 -0.72 11.45
CA PRO A 143 5.31 -1.30 11.07
C PRO A 143 5.33 -2.83 11.10
N VAL A 144 4.19 -3.45 11.45
CA VAL A 144 3.94 -4.87 11.22
C VAL A 144 3.76 -5.07 9.72
N PRO A 145 4.56 -5.94 9.06
CA PRO A 145 4.44 -6.18 7.64
C PRO A 145 3.28 -7.14 7.33
N MET A 146 2.50 -6.79 6.32
CA MET A 146 1.51 -7.65 5.66
C MET A 146 2.16 -8.19 4.39
N MET A 147 2.63 -9.45 4.45
CA MET A 147 3.47 -10.03 3.40
C MET A 147 2.64 -10.94 2.51
N ASN A 148 2.42 -10.55 1.26
CA ASN A 148 1.63 -11.29 0.29
C ASN A 148 2.37 -12.55 -0.20
N VAL A 149 1.98 -13.74 0.29
CA VAL A 149 2.67 -15.00 -0.02
C VAL A 149 1.95 -15.86 -1.07
N ILE A 150 0.62 -15.68 -1.24
CA ILE A 150 -0.18 -16.34 -2.29
C ILE A 150 -1.00 -15.29 -3.02
N ASN A 151 -0.91 -15.28 -4.34
CA ASN A 151 -1.62 -14.37 -5.23
C ASN A 151 -2.79 -15.06 -5.92
N GLY A 152 -3.89 -14.32 -6.08
CA GLY A 152 -5.04 -14.66 -6.93
C GLY A 152 -5.54 -13.43 -7.68
N GLY A 153 -6.79 -13.43 -8.13
CA GLY A 153 -7.42 -12.29 -8.80
C GLY A 153 -6.57 -11.73 -9.96
N GLU A 154 -6.51 -10.41 -10.07
CA GLU A 154 -5.72 -9.73 -11.11
C GLU A 154 -4.19 -9.89 -10.93
N HIS A 155 -3.72 -10.34 -9.77
CA HIS A 155 -2.29 -10.54 -9.50
C HIS A 155 -1.75 -11.90 -9.97
N ALA A 156 -2.62 -12.82 -10.40
CA ALA A 156 -2.22 -14.16 -10.84
C ALA A 156 -3.20 -14.75 -11.86
N ASN A 157 -2.67 -15.45 -12.84
CA ASN A 157 -3.50 -16.23 -13.77
C ASN A 157 -3.81 -17.61 -13.17
N ASN A 158 -4.67 -17.64 -12.16
CA ASN A 158 -5.14 -18.85 -11.48
C ASN A 158 -6.64 -18.75 -11.16
N SER A 159 -7.18 -19.74 -10.43
CA SER A 159 -8.61 -19.86 -10.13
C SER A 159 -9.08 -19.07 -8.89
N LEU A 160 -8.17 -18.47 -8.11
CA LEU A 160 -8.55 -17.76 -6.89
C LEU A 160 -9.12 -16.38 -7.22
N ASN A 161 -10.30 -16.05 -6.67
CA ASN A 161 -10.90 -14.72 -6.83
C ASN A 161 -10.33 -13.71 -5.81
N ILE A 162 -10.09 -14.13 -4.56
CA ILE A 162 -9.37 -13.30 -3.57
C ILE A 162 -7.96 -13.04 -4.07
N GLN A 163 -7.58 -11.77 -4.11
CA GLN A 163 -6.38 -11.29 -4.80
C GLN A 163 -5.09 -11.56 -4.02
N GLU A 164 -5.12 -11.42 -2.69
CA GLU A 164 -3.92 -11.59 -1.86
C GLU A 164 -4.21 -12.34 -0.57
N PHE A 165 -3.29 -13.26 -0.26
CA PHE A 165 -3.25 -13.99 1.01
C PHE A 165 -1.93 -13.67 1.70
N MET A 166 -2.01 -12.95 2.80
CA MET A 166 -0.88 -12.34 3.48
C MET A 166 -0.62 -12.95 4.85
N ILE A 167 0.66 -13.00 5.25
CA ILE A 167 1.09 -13.34 6.60
C ILE A 167 1.51 -12.07 7.35
N MET A 168 1.23 -12.03 8.66
CA MET A 168 1.57 -10.93 9.56
C MET A 168 2.28 -11.47 10.80
N PRO A 169 3.61 -11.31 10.93
CA PRO A 169 4.40 -11.83 12.05
C PRO A 169 4.22 -11.02 13.33
N VAL A 170 3.06 -11.09 13.95
CA VAL A 170 2.68 -10.27 15.13
C VAL A 170 3.33 -10.73 16.44
N GLY A 171 3.85 -11.97 16.50
CA GLY A 171 4.55 -12.52 17.66
C GLY A 171 6.03 -12.18 17.73
N ALA A 172 6.58 -11.56 16.69
CA ALA A 172 7.98 -11.17 16.64
C ALA A 172 8.30 -10.06 17.66
N LYS A 173 9.54 -10.02 18.14
CA LYS A 173 10.01 -9.01 19.13
C LYS A 173 10.63 -7.77 18.51
N SER A 174 10.94 -7.82 17.20
CA SER A 174 11.55 -6.74 16.44
C SER A 174 11.12 -6.86 14.98
N PHE A 175 11.32 -5.81 14.19
CA PHE A 175 11.06 -5.84 12.76
C PHE A 175 11.97 -6.85 12.04
N ARG A 176 13.25 -6.93 12.44
CA ARG A 176 14.21 -7.90 11.93
C ARG A 176 13.73 -9.35 12.11
N GLU A 177 13.22 -9.67 13.30
CA GLU A 177 12.66 -11.01 13.56
C GLU A 177 11.35 -11.25 12.82
N ALA A 178 10.52 -10.22 12.61
CA ALA A 178 9.33 -10.32 11.78
C ALA A 178 9.68 -10.62 10.32
N LEU A 179 10.68 -9.92 9.77
CA LEU A 179 11.15 -10.16 8.40
C LEU A 179 11.77 -11.56 8.25
N ARG A 180 12.55 -12.02 9.25
CA ARG A 180 13.08 -13.40 9.29
C ARG A 180 11.96 -14.42 9.27
N CYS A 181 10.97 -14.28 10.14
CA CYS A 181 9.79 -15.14 10.20
C CYS A 181 9.09 -15.23 8.83
N GLY A 182 8.83 -14.08 8.20
CA GLY A 182 8.24 -14.03 6.87
C GLY A 182 9.06 -14.79 5.83
N ALA A 183 10.38 -14.57 5.79
CA ALA A 183 11.27 -15.22 4.83
C ALA A 183 11.31 -16.75 5.03
N GLU A 184 11.36 -17.22 6.27
CA GLU A 184 11.35 -18.65 6.60
C GLU A 184 10.03 -19.32 6.19
N ILE A 185 8.88 -18.66 6.44
CA ILE A 185 7.56 -19.15 6.00
C ILE A 185 7.47 -19.15 4.48
N PHE A 186 7.93 -18.09 3.80
CA PHE A 186 7.95 -18.01 2.34
C PHE A 186 8.74 -19.17 1.71
N HIS A 187 9.91 -19.50 2.25
CA HIS A 187 10.69 -20.62 1.77
C HIS A 187 10.08 -21.97 2.12
N ALA A 188 9.42 -22.11 3.26
CA ALA A 188 8.66 -23.31 3.62
C ALA A 188 7.47 -23.52 2.66
N LEU A 189 6.73 -22.45 2.36
CA LEU A 189 5.62 -22.46 1.41
C LEU A 189 6.10 -22.87 0.01
N LYS A 190 7.25 -22.37 -0.45
CA LYS A 190 7.85 -22.80 -1.72
C LYS A 190 8.07 -24.31 -1.76
N LYS A 191 8.72 -24.86 -0.74
CA LYS A 191 9.00 -26.32 -0.66
C LYS A 191 7.70 -27.12 -0.62
N LEU A 192 6.68 -26.61 0.07
CA LEU A 192 5.38 -27.26 0.17
C LEU A 192 4.66 -27.25 -1.18
N CYS A 193 4.66 -26.15 -1.90
CA CYS A 193 4.15 -26.04 -3.27
C CYS A 193 4.86 -27.04 -4.20
N ASP A 194 6.18 -27.03 -4.21
CA ASP A 194 6.99 -27.96 -5.02
C ASP A 194 6.64 -29.43 -4.72
N SER A 195 6.48 -29.80 -3.44
CA SER A 195 6.13 -31.17 -3.03
C SER A 195 4.74 -31.62 -3.46
N LYS A 196 3.81 -30.66 -3.58
CA LYS A 196 2.43 -30.90 -4.03
C LYS A 196 2.29 -30.75 -5.56
N GLY A 197 3.36 -30.41 -6.28
CA GLY A 197 3.37 -30.22 -7.74
C GLY A 197 2.74 -28.91 -8.19
N PHE A 198 2.62 -27.92 -7.31
CA PHE A 198 2.16 -26.58 -7.65
C PHE A 198 3.32 -25.72 -8.22
N PRO A 199 3.04 -24.81 -9.16
CA PRO A 199 4.05 -23.89 -9.67
C PRO A 199 4.52 -22.93 -8.57
N THR A 200 5.83 -22.66 -8.58
CA THR A 200 6.48 -21.69 -7.67
C THR A 200 6.96 -20.44 -8.39
N THR A 201 6.38 -20.15 -9.55
CA THR A 201 6.49 -18.85 -10.18
C THR A 201 5.79 -17.80 -9.33
N VAL A 202 6.35 -16.58 -9.31
CA VAL A 202 5.82 -15.48 -8.51
C VAL A 202 5.04 -14.48 -9.36
N GLY A 203 4.00 -13.89 -8.78
CA GLY A 203 3.24 -12.80 -9.36
C GLY A 203 3.94 -11.45 -9.26
N ASP A 204 3.24 -10.38 -9.63
CA ASP A 204 3.78 -9.02 -9.66
C ASP A 204 4.29 -8.53 -8.30
N GLU A 205 3.71 -9.01 -7.22
CA GLU A 205 4.08 -8.65 -5.85
C GLU A 205 5.00 -9.65 -5.15
N GLY A 206 5.47 -10.66 -5.88
CA GLY A 206 6.47 -11.62 -5.40
C GLY A 206 5.91 -12.82 -4.64
N GLY A 207 4.60 -12.94 -4.43
CA GLY A 207 3.92 -14.13 -3.89
C GLY A 207 3.76 -15.23 -4.93
N PHE A 208 3.59 -16.49 -4.48
CA PHE A 208 3.34 -17.63 -5.37
C PHE A 208 1.92 -17.59 -5.94
N ALA A 209 1.73 -18.19 -7.11
CA ALA A 209 0.45 -18.23 -7.80
C ALA A 209 0.01 -19.69 -8.08
N PRO A 210 -0.20 -20.53 -7.05
CA PRO A 210 -0.63 -21.90 -7.25
C PRO A 210 -2.08 -21.95 -7.75
N ASN A 211 -2.39 -22.99 -8.51
CA ASN A 211 -3.75 -23.25 -8.96
C ASN A 211 -4.46 -24.10 -7.91
N LEU A 212 -5.30 -23.46 -7.09
CA LEU A 212 -5.99 -24.06 -5.95
C LEU A 212 -7.50 -24.10 -6.21
N ASN A 213 -8.22 -25.02 -5.54
CA ASN A 213 -9.64 -25.23 -5.78
C ASN A 213 -10.56 -24.34 -4.93
N SER A 214 -10.01 -23.70 -3.90
CA SER A 214 -10.76 -22.82 -3.01
C SER A 214 -9.86 -21.88 -2.21
N HIS A 215 -10.44 -20.79 -1.68
CA HIS A 215 -9.74 -19.88 -0.76
C HIS A 215 -9.35 -20.57 0.55
N LYS A 216 -10.12 -21.54 1.02
CA LYS A 216 -9.77 -22.36 2.21
C LYS A 216 -8.52 -23.19 1.98
N GLU A 217 -8.33 -23.74 0.77
CA GLU A 217 -7.12 -24.49 0.43
C GLU A 217 -5.87 -23.58 0.49
N ALA A 218 -5.99 -22.31 0.04
CA ALA A 218 -4.92 -21.33 0.15
C ALA A 218 -4.56 -21.03 1.62
N LEU A 219 -5.57 -20.78 2.46
CA LEU A 219 -5.39 -20.53 3.89
C LEU A 219 -4.81 -21.74 4.63
N GLN A 220 -5.25 -22.96 4.30
CA GLN A 220 -4.71 -24.19 4.86
C GLN A 220 -3.22 -24.37 4.48
N LEU A 221 -2.86 -24.05 3.22
CA LEU A 221 -1.49 -24.12 2.76
C LEU A 221 -0.59 -23.13 3.52
N MET A 222 -1.12 -21.95 3.89
CA MET A 222 -0.40 -20.98 4.73
C MET A 222 -0.20 -21.47 6.17
N VAL A 223 -1.20 -22.16 6.75
CA VAL A 223 -1.06 -22.79 8.07
C VAL A 223 0.05 -23.83 8.03
N GLU A 224 0.00 -24.76 7.06
CA GLU A 224 1.02 -25.80 6.86
C GLU A 224 2.42 -25.21 6.67
N ALA A 225 2.54 -24.12 5.92
CA ALA A 225 3.83 -23.45 5.69
C ALA A 225 4.38 -22.78 6.96
N ALA A 226 3.52 -22.13 7.76
CA ALA A 226 3.93 -21.54 9.04
C ALA A 226 4.41 -22.61 10.02
N GLU A 227 3.67 -23.73 10.16
CA GLU A 227 4.05 -24.86 11.01
C GLU A 227 5.35 -25.53 10.54
N ALA A 228 5.52 -25.74 9.23
CA ALA A 228 6.73 -26.27 8.64
C ALA A 228 7.97 -25.38 8.85
N ALA A 229 7.77 -24.07 9.00
CA ALA A 229 8.81 -23.11 9.35
C ALA A 229 9.05 -22.99 10.87
N GLY A 230 8.26 -23.69 11.70
CA GLY A 230 8.38 -23.68 13.16
C GLY A 230 7.61 -22.53 13.85
N TYR A 231 6.69 -21.89 13.16
CA TYR A 231 5.85 -20.82 13.69
C TYR A 231 4.40 -21.29 13.88
N LYS A 232 3.74 -20.74 14.89
CA LYS A 232 2.37 -21.11 15.26
C LYS A 232 1.38 -20.11 14.68
N ALA A 233 0.56 -20.56 13.71
CA ALA A 233 -0.53 -19.77 13.18
C ALA A 233 -1.55 -19.44 14.30
N GLY A 234 -1.95 -18.18 14.39
CA GLY A 234 -2.83 -17.67 15.45
C GLY A 234 -2.06 -17.06 16.65
N GLU A 235 -0.80 -17.41 16.86
CA GLU A 235 0.02 -16.86 17.95
C GLU A 235 1.19 -16.02 17.44
N ASP A 236 2.10 -16.64 16.68
CA ASP A 236 3.28 -15.99 16.11
C ASP A 236 2.93 -15.21 14.84
N VAL A 237 2.03 -15.77 14.04
CA VAL A 237 1.62 -15.26 12.73
C VAL A 237 0.10 -15.23 12.64
N LEU A 238 -0.44 -14.08 12.23
CA LEU A 238 -1.83 -13.95 11.82
C LEU A 238 -1.91 -13.79 10.30
N PHE A 239 -3.11 -13.94 9.74
CA PHE A 239 -3.33 -13.83 8.30
C PHE A 239 -4.12 -12.58 7.96
N ALA A 240 -3.90 -12.07 6.75
CA ALA A 240 -4.69 -11.01 6.17
C ALA A 240 -5.09 -11.38 4.73
N LEU A 241 -6.23 -10.87 4.31
CA LEU A 241 -6.75 -11.01 2.96
C LEU A 241 -6.88 -9.64 2.31
N ASP A 242 -6.59 -9.56 1.02
CA ASP A 242 -7.11 -8.54 0.13
C ASP A 242 -8.07 -9.22 -0.84
N CYS A 243 -9.35 -8.92 -0.68
CA CYS A 243 -10.37 -9.53 -1.52
C CYS A 243 -10.45 -8.88 -2.89
N ALA A 244 -10.17 -7.57 -3.01
CA ALA A 244 -10.39 -6.78 -4.21
C ALA A 244 -11.78 -7.06 -4.82
N SER A 245 -12.82 -6.99 -3.98
CA SER A 245 -14.15 -7.56 -4.28
C SER A 245 -14.85 -6.88 -5.46
N SER A 246 -14.43 -5.67 -5.83
CA SER A 246 -14.95 -4.97 -7.01
C SER A 246 -14.67 -5.72 -8.31
N GLU A 247 -13.60 -6.51 -8.37
CA GLU A 247 -13.21 -7.29 -9.56
C GLU A 247 -14.18 -8.45 -9.88
N PHE A 248 -14.88 -8.97 -8.87
CA PHE A 248 -15.85 -10.06 -9.04
C PHE A 248 -17.28 -9.69 -8.63
N TYR A 249 -17.56 -8.39 -8.39
CA TYR A 249 -18.89 -7.88 -8.15
C TYR A 249 -19.59 -7.51 -9.46
N LYS A 250 -20.70 -8.15 -9.77
CA LYS A 250 -21.46 -7.92 -10.99
C LYS A 250 -22.95 -8.18 -10.76
N ASP A 251 -23.80 -7.34 -11.34
CA ASP A 251 -25.26 -7.46 -11.27
C ASP A 251 -25.82 -7.61 -9.83
N GLY A 252 -25.18 -6.89 -8.89
CA GLY A 252 -25.58 -6.89 -7.47
C GLY A 252 -25.15 -8.14 -6.69
N LYS A 253 -24.20 -8.93 -7.20
CA LYS A 253 -23.69 -10.16 -6.56
C LYS A 253 -22.19 -10.31 -6.68
N TYR A 254 -21.62 -11.01 -5.72
CA TYR A 254 -20.22 -11.43 -5.69
C TYR A 254 -20.08 -12.82 -6.30
N HIS A 255 -19.34 -12.95 -7.40
CA HIS A 255 -19.20 -14.18 -8.18
C HIS A 255 -17.87 -14.86 -7.89
N LEU A 256 -17.88 -15.96 -7.12
CA LEU A 256 -16.69 -16.77 -6.90
C LEU A 256 -16.66 -17.91 -7.94
N GLU A 257 -16.02 -17.64 -9.06
CA GLU A 257 -16.00 -18.55 -10.22
C GLU A 257 -15.35 -19.89 -9.91
N ALA A 258 -14.21 -19.87 -9.18
CA ALA A 258 -13.51 -21.08 -8.75
C ALA A 258 -14.39 -22.03 -7.90
N GLU A 259 -15.30 -21.47 -7.12
CA GLU A 259 -16.22 -22.23 -6.27
C GLU A 259 -17.58 -22.46 -6.93
N GLY A 260 -17.82 -21.87 -8.11
CA GLY A 260 -19.08 -21.98 -8.86
C GLY A 260 -20.28 -21.37 -8.11
N ARG A 261 -20.07 -20.33 -7.32
CA ARG A 261 -21.08 -19.71 -6.44
C ARG A 261 -21.18 -18.21 -6.64
N SER A 262 -22.39 -17.69 -6.42
CA SER A 262 -22.68 -16.26 -6.41
C SER A 262 -23.42 -15.90 -5.13
N TYR A 263 -23.05 -14.79 -4.52
CA TYR A 263 -23.52 -14.35 -3.22
C TYR A 263 -24.13 -12.96 -3.30
N THR A 264 -25.18 -12.69 -2.57
CA THR A 264 -25.59 -11.34 -2.18
C THR A 264 -24.57 -10.75 -1.21
N ASN A 265 -24.63 -9.45 -0.93
CA ASN A 265 -23.74 -8.83 0.05
C ASN A 265 -23.83 -9.48 1.45
N ALA A 266 -25.03 -9.81 1.92
CA ALA A 266 -25.22 -10.48 3.21
C ALA A 266 -24.59 -11.90 3.21
N GLU A 267 -24.81 -12.67 2.16
CA GLU A 267 -24.24 -14.03 2.03
C GLU A 267 -22.71 -13.98 1.88
N PHE A 268 -22.17 -12.97 1.20
CA PHE A 268 -20.73 -12.82 1.08
C PHE A 268 -20.08 -12.40 2.40
N ALA A 269 -20.73 -11.52 3.18
CA ALA A 269 -20.31 -11.22 4.55
C ALA A 269 -20.30 -12.47 5.44
N GLU A 270 -21.28 -13.37 5.29
CA GLU A 270 -21.31 -14.66 6.00
C GLU A 270 -20.20 -15.61 5.54
N TYR A 271 -19.89 -15.61 4.24
CA TYR A 271 -18.76 -16.36 3.70
C TYR A 271 -17.43 -15.90 4.32
N LEU A 272 -17.18 -14.59 4.36
CA LEU A 272 -15.97 -14.03 4.98
C LEU A 272 -15.93 -14.32 6.49
N GLU A 273 -17.06 -14.21 7.18
CA GLU A 273 -17.15 -14.60 8.61
C GLU A 273 -16.79 -16.07 8.82
N GLY A 274 -17.22 -16.95 7.92
CA GLY A 274 -16.86 -18.37 7.93
C GLY A 274 -15.33 -18.58 7.85
N LEU A 275 -14.64 -17.85 6.98
CA LEU A 275 -13.17 -17.89 6.88
C LEU A 275 -12.51 -17.38 8.17
N VAL A 276 -12.98 -16.27 8.74
CA VAL A 276 -12.46 -15.68 9.98
C VAL A 276 -12.64 -16.63 11.17
N ASN A 277 -13.72 -17.38 11.22
CA ASN A 277 -13.98 -18.34 12.31
C ASN A 277 -13.12 -19.62 12.18
N GLU A 278 -12.67 -19.97 10.99
CA GLU A 278 -11.89 -21.18 10.72
C GLU A 278 -10.37 -20.94 10.73
N PHE A 279 -9.94 -19.76 10.32
CA PHE A 279 -8.52 -19.41 10.17
C PHE A 279 -8.17 -18.16 11.00
N PRO A 280 -6.89 -17.96 11.39
CA PRO A 280 -6.47 -16.84 12.22
C PRO A 280 -6.35 -15.53 11.41
N ILE A 281 -7.43 -15.12 10.74
CA ILE A 281 -7.50 -13.91 9.95
C ILE A 281 -7.76 -12.71 10.87
N ILE A 282 -6.92 -11.69 10.78
CA ILE A 282 -7.00 -10.44 11.57
C ILE A 282 -7.37 -9.23 10.73
N SER A 283 -7.21 -9.31 9.40
CA SER A 283 -7.46 -8.18 8.50
C SER A 283 -8.07 -8.66 7.18
N ILE A 284 -9.06 -7.91 6.69
CA ILE A 284 -9.68 -8.08 5.38
C ILE A 284 -9.72 -6.71 4.70
N GLU A 285 -9.07 -6.61 3.55
CA GLU A 285 -9.07 -5.44 2.69
C GLU A 285 -10.11 -5.65 1.58
N ASP A 286 -10.84 -4.58 1.26
CA ASP A 286 -11.88 -4.51 0.23
C ASP A 286 -12.78 -5.75 0.19
N GLY A 287 -13.29 -6.09 1.38
CA GLY A 287 -14.21 -7.22 1.56
C GLY A 287 -15.58 -7.03 0.89
N MET A 288 -15.86 -5.84 0.35
CA MET A 288 -17.04 -5.51 -0.46
C MET A 288 -16.64 -4.61 -1.62
N ASP A 289 -17.49 -4.51 -2.64
CA ASP A 289 -17.33 -3.57 -3.76
C ASP A 289 -17.25 -2.11 -3.29
N GLU A 290 -16.45 -1.30 -3.97
CA GLU A 290 -16.21 0.12 -3.61
C GLU A 290 -17.49 0.99 -3.60
N ASN A 291 -18.57 0.54 -4.27
CA ASN A 291 -19.86 1.23 -4.31
C ASN A 291 -20.94 0.54 -3.45
N ASP A 292 -20.70 -0.67 -2.91
CA ASP A 292 -21.66 -1.40 -2.05
C ASP A 292 -21.54 -0.95 -0.58
N TRP A 293 -21.89 0.28 -0.31
CA TRP A 293 -21.84 0.87 1.04
C TRP A 293 -22.76 0.16 2.05
N GLU A 294 -23.87 -0.44 1.58
CA GLU A 294 -24.76 -1.27 2.40
C GLU A 294 -24.06 -2.58 2.80
N GLY A 295 -23.40 -3.25 1.86
CA GLY A 295 -22.58 -4.42 2.12
C GLY A 295 -21.43 -4.12 3.08
N TRP A 296 -20.73 -3.01 2.90
CA TRP A 296 -19.69 -2.53 3.82
C TRP A 296 -20.24 -2.31 5.25
N LYS A 297 -21.42 -1.73 5.36
CA LYS A 297 -22.08 -1.55 6.67
C LYS A 297 -22.37 -2.87 7.34
N LEU A 298 -22.97 -3.82 6.62
CA LEU A 298 -23.24 -5.19 7.11
C LEU A 298 -21.96 -5.90 7.55
N LEU A 299 -20.92 -5.86 6.74
CA LEU A 299 -19.62 -6.46 7.04
C LEU A 299 -19.01 -5.85 8.31
N THR A 300 -19.08 -4.51 8.43
CA THR A 300 -18.53 -3.78 9.60
C THR A 300 -19.28 -4.14 10.89
N GLU A 301 -20.60 -4.21 10.85
CA GLU A 301 -21.41 -4.62 12.00
C GLU A 301 -21.11 -6.07 12.42
N LYS A 302 -20.88 -6.95 11.45
CA LYS A 302 -20.62 -8.39 11.68
C LYS A 302 -19.20 -8.65 12.19
N LEU A 303 -18.20 -8.05 11.60
CA LEU A 303 -16.78 -8.38 11.81
C LEU A 303 -15.92 -7.27 12.41
N GLY A 304 -16.33 -6.01 12.32
CA GLY A 304 -15.46 -4.86 12.62
C GLY A 304 -14.95 -4.75 14.06
N LYS A 305 -15.50 -5.54 15.00
CA LYS A 305 -14.97 -5.66 16.37
C LYS A 305 -13.92 -6.76 16.53
N LYS A 306 -13.87 -7.70 15.58
CA LYS A 306 -13.01 -8.90 15.63
C LYS A 306 -11.80 -8.77 14.71
N VAL A 307 -12.00 -8.17 13.52
CA VAL A 307 -10.99 -8.05 12.49
C VAL A 307 -10.90 -6.62 11.96
N GLN A 308 -9.73 -6.27 11.48
CA GLN A 308 -9.48 -5.04 10.74
C GLN A 308 -10.18 -5.13 9.37
N LEU A 309 -10.97 -4.12 9.04
CA LEU A 309 -11.61 -3.97 7.75
C LEU A 309 -11.02 -2.75 7.05
N VAL A 310 -10.20 -3.00 6.05
CA VAL A 310 -9.42 -1.99 5.34
C VAL A 310 -10.15 -1.55 4.10
N GLY A 311 -10.39 -0.25 3.95
CA GLY A 311 -10.87 0.34 2.70
C GLY A 311 -9.69 0.80 1.84
N ASP A 312 -9.49 0.17 0.69
CA ASP A 312 -8.58 0.58 -0.38
C ASP A 312 -9.35 1.35 -1.45
N ASP A 313 -10.00 0.67 -2.38
CA ASP A 313 -10.81 1.29 -3.43
C ASP A 313 -12.03 2.06 -2.86
N LEU A 314 -12.51 1.64 -1.68
CA LEU A 314 -13.56 2.35 -0.95
C LEU A 314 -13.17 3.79 -0.63
N PHE A 315 -11.93 4.05 -0.19
CA PHE A 315 -11.48 5.35 0.30
C PHE A 315 -10.47 6.06 -0.59
N VAL A 316 -9.75 5.33 -1.42
CA VAL A 316 -8.71 5.80 -2.35
C VAL A 316 -7.77 6.85 -1.74
N THR A 317 -7.41 6.67 -0.47
CA THR A 317 -6.57 7.61 0.31
C THR A 317 -7.14 9.04 0.34
N ASN A 318 -8.42 9.23 0.04
CA ASN A 318 -9.07 10.54 -0.06
C ASN A 318 -9.70 10.96 1.28
N PRO A 319 -9.22 12.04 1.93
CA PRO A 319 -9.76 12.48 3.21
C PRO A 319 -11.26 12.78 3.21
N LYS A 320 -11.83 13.24 2.09
CA LYS A 320 -13.27 13.54 1.99
C LYS A 320 -14.11 12.26 2.02
N ILE A 321 -13.68 11.24 1.24
CA ILE A 321 -14.37 9.94 1.18
C ILE A 321 -14.21 9.18 2.49
N LEU A 322 -13.01 9.25 3.09
CA LEU A 322 -12.76 8.67 4.41
C LEU A 322 -13.66 9.30 5.47
N ALA A 323 -13.85 10.63 5.47
CA ALA A 323 -14.74 11.32 6.39
C ALA A 323 -16.20 10.83 6.26
N GLU A 324 -16.68 10.61 5.03
CA GLU A 324 -17.99 10.02 4.77
C GLU A 324 -18.10 8.59 5.33
N GLY A 325 -17.07 7.77 5.14
CA GLY A 325 -17.01 6.42 5.69
C GLY A 325 -17.03 6.38 7.21
N ILE A 326 -16.30 7.29 7.85
CA ILE A 326 -16.29 7.44 9.31
C ILE A 326 -17.69 7.83 9.82
N GLU A 327 -18.35 8.81 9.17
CA GLU A 327 -19.70 9.24 9.55
C GLU A 327 -20.72 8.09 9.42
N LYS A 328 -20.61 7.31 8.35
CA LYS A 328 -21.47 6.12 8.13
C LYS A 328 -21.10 4.93 8.99
N GLY A 329 -19.94 4.94 9.62
CA GLY A 329 -19.42 3.84 10.46
C GLY A 329 -19.16 2.57 9.63
N VAL A 330 -18.49 2.70 8.50
CA VAL A 330 -18.07 1.59 7.61
C VAL A 330 -16.57 1.44 7.62
N ALA A 331 -16.08 0.19 7.56
CA ALA A 331 -14.67 -0.17 7.76
C ALA A 331 -14.13 0.25 9.15
N ASN A 332 -12.84 0.06 9.41
CA ASN A 332 -12.15 0.52 10.61
C ASN A 332 -10.66 0.77 10.36
N ALA A 333 -10.24 0.73 9.10
CA ALA A 333 -8.88 1.02 8.68
C ALA A 333 -8.85 1.59 7.25
N LEU A 334 -7.83 2.40 6.98
CA LEU A 334 -7.53 3.01 5.69
C LEU A 334 -6.29 2.35 5.08
N LEU A 335 -6.37 1.92 3.83
CA LEU A 335 -5.16 1.66 3.04
C LEU A 335 -4.62 3.00 2.50
N VAL A 336 -3.33 3.22 2.63
CA VAL A 336 -2.67 4.48 2.27
C VAL A 336 -1.76 4.25 1.08
N LYS A 337 -2.19 4.69 -0.09
CA LYS A 337 -1.44 4.67 -1.34
C LYS A 337 -1.18 6.10 -1.80
N VAL A 338 0.05 6.56 -1.72
CA VAL A 338 0.43 7.96 -1.98
C VAL A 338 -0.01 8.46 -3.36
N ASN A 339 -0.02 7.58 -4.37
CA ASN A 339 -0.39 7.95 -5.74
C ASN A 339 -1.90 8.01 -5.98
N GLN A 340 -2.74 7.45 -5.09
CA GLN A 340 -4.21 7.55 -5.21
C GLN A 340 -4.71 8.96 -4.97
N ILE A 341 -3.94 9.80 -4.28
CA ILE A 341 -4.29 11.19 -3.98
C ILE A 341 -3.32 12.21 -4.60
N GLY A 342 -2.03 11.86 -4.75
CA GLY A 342 -1.06 12.57 -5.58
C GLY A 342 -0.21 13.64 -4.90
N THR A 343 -0.29 13.82 -3.56
CA THR A 343 0.63 14.64 -2.77
C THR A 343 0.88 14.05 -1.40
N LEU A 344 2.03 14.34 -0.78
CA LEU A 344 2.31 13.93 0.61
C LEU A 344 1.39 14.64 1.60
N SER A 345 1.11 15.92 1.41
CA SER A 345 0.24 16.69 2.33
C SER A 345 -1.17 16.12 2.41
N GLU A 346 -1.77 15.73 1.29
CA GLU A 346 -3.08 15.08 1.28
C GLU A 346 -3.02 13.68 1.88
N THR A 347 -1.95 12.93 1.60
CA THR A 347 -1.70 11.61 2.19
C THR A 347 -1.61 11.69 3.72
N LEU A 348 -0.79 12.59 4.24
CA LEU A 348 -0.64 12.81 5.69
C LEU A 348 -1.96 13.24 6.34
N LYS A 349 -2.73 14.10 5.66
CA LYS A 349 -4.06 14.51 6.12
C LYS A 349 -5.05 13.34 6.22
N ALA A 350 -5.00 12.39 5.27
CA ALA A 350 -5.83 11.19 5.33
C ALA A 350 -5.45 10.29 6.52
N VAL A 351 -4.15 10.09 6.75
CA VAL A 351 -3.63 9.32 7.89
C VAL A 351 -4.03 9.96 9.23
N ASP A 352 -3.88 11.28 9.36
CA ASP A 352 -4.25 11.99 10.58
C ASP A 352 -5.76 11.91 10.84
N LEU A 353 -6.58 12.06 9.81
CA LEU A 353 -8.03 11.90 9.91
C LEU A 353 -8.43 10.50 10.40
N ALA A 354 -7.82 9.46 9.82
CA ALA A 354 -8.02 8.07 10.24
C ALA A 354 -7.68 7.90 11.73
N LYS A 355 -6.49 8.32 12.11
CA LYS A 355 -5.98 8.20 13.49
C LYS A 355 -6.84 8.94 14.52
N CYS A 356 -7.25 10.18 14.22
CA CYS A 356 -8.13 10.97 15.09
C CYS A 356 -9.50 10.32 15.31
N ASN A 357 -9.94 9.46 14.40
CA ASN A 357 -11.21 8.75 14.47
C ASN A 357 -11.06 7.26 14.81
N ARG A 358 -9.89 6.83 15.33
CA ARG A 358 -9.60 5.45 15.73
C ARG A 358 -9.67 4.44 14.57
N TYR A 359 -9.49 4.87 13.33
CA TYR A 359 -9.20 4.00 12.21
C TYR A 359 -7.70 3.73 12.18
N ALA A 360 -7.31 2.49 11.96
CA ALA A 360 -5.92 2.18 11.66
C ALA A 360 -5.55 2.65 10.25
N SER A 361 -4.27 2.76 9.98
CA SER A 361 -3.75 3.02 8.63
C SER A 361 -2.74 1.95 8.26
N VAL A 362 -2.78 1.49 7.03
CA VAL A 362 -1.81 0.55 6.45
C VAL A 362 -1.10 1.27 5.32
N MET A 363 0.19 1.56 5.47
CA MET A 363 0.99 2.14 4.39
C MET A 363 1.20 1.09 3.30
N SER A 364 0.92 1.43 2.04
CA SER A 364 0.86 0.44 0.97
C SER A 364 1.67 0.83 -0.25
N HIS A 365 2.25 -0.19 -0.89
CA HIS A 365 2.81 -0.15 -2.23
C HIS A 365 1.72 -0.18 -3.30
N ARG A 366 2.14 -0.28 -4.56
CA ARG A 366 1.28 -0.64 -5.71
C ARG A 366 1.86 -1.86 -6.42
N SER A 367 1.07 -2.45 -7.33
CA SER A 367 1.53 -3.59 -8.14
C SER A 367 2.72 -3.24 -9.05
N GLY A 368 2.77 -2.04 -9.62
CA GLY A 368 3.93 -1.49 -10.30
C GLY A 368 4.76 -0.60 -9.36
N GLU A 369 5.92 -1.07 -8.96
CA GLU A 369 6.84 -0.40 -8.04
C GLU A 369 8.19 -0.11 -8.69
N THR A 370 8.98 0.70 -8.01
CA THR A 370 10.39 0.96 -8.31
C THR A 370 11.23 0.61 -7.08
N GLU A 371 12.54 0.85 -7.11
CA GLU A 371 13.40 0.76 -5.93
C GLU A 371 13.20 1.91 -4.91
N ASP A 372 12.33 2.90 -5.19
CA ASP A 372 11.98 3.94 -4.23
C ASP A 372 11.40 3.34 -2.95
N SER A 373 11.89 3.78 -1.80
CA SER A 373 11.52 3.28 -0.48
C SER A 373 10.77 4.28 0.39
N THR A 374 10.27 5.37 -0.18
CA THR A 374 9.59 6.46 0.55
C THR A 374 8.47 5.95 1.46
N ILE A 375 7.70 4.95 1.04
CA ILE A 375 6.61 4.40 1.86
C ILE A 375 7.10 3.71 3.14
N ALA A 376 8.34 3.20 3.17
CA ALA A 376 8.93 2.67 4.39
C ALA A 376 9.20 3.77 5.42
N ASP A 377 9.77 4.90 4.98
CA ASP A 377 9.97 6.09 5.80
C ASP A 377 8.64 6.68 6.27
N LEU A 378 7.65 6.76 5.38
CA LEU A 378 6.29 7.24 5.70
C LEU A 378 5.59 6.37 6.75
N ALA A 379 5.72 5.04 6.66
CA ALA A 379 5.12 4.13 7.64
C ALA A 379 5.63 4.39 9.05
N VAL A 380 6.93 4.66 9.19
CA VAL A 380 7.55 5.00 10.49
C VAL A 380 7.21 6.43 10.90
N ALA A 381 7.33 7.40 10.00
CA ALA A 381 7.04 8.80 10.26
C ALA A 381 5.61 9.05 10.77
N THR A 382 4.65 8.37 10.18
CA THR A 382 3.23 8.51 10.53
C THR A 382 2.79 7.63 11.70
N ASN A 383 3.64 6.73 12.18
CA ASN A 383 3.24 5.72 13.19
C ASN A 383 1.96 4.97 12.80
N CYS A 384 1.79 4.62 11.52
CA CYS A 384 0.63 3.82 11.08
C CYS A 384 0.71 2.35 11.55
N MET A 385 1.86 1.91 12.03
CA MET A 385 2.12 0.61 12.65
C MET A 385 1.92 -0.60 11.74
N GLN A 386 1.56 -0.42 10.47
CA GLN A 386 1.35 -1.50 9.49
C GLN A 386 1.85 -1.06 8.11
N ILE A 387 2.41 -2.01 7.37
CA ILE A 387 2.85 -1.79 5.98
C ILE A 387 2.50 -3.01 5.11
N LYS A 388 1.92 -2.75 3.95
CA LYS A 388 1.63 -3.73 2.90
C LYS A 388 2.55 -3.42 1.72
N THR A 389 3.60 -4.24 1.53
CA THR A 389 4.61 -3.97 0.49
C THR A 389 5.11 -5.23 -0.24
N GLY A 390 4.20 -6.18 -0.44
CA GLY A 390 4.43 -7.39 -1.21
C GLY A 390 5.06 -8.52 -0.42
N SER A 391 5.60 -9.49 -1.12
CA SER A 391 6.20 -10.69 -0.58
C SER A 391 7.70 -10.54 -0.28
N LEU A 392 8.35 -11.65 0.01
CA LEU A 392 9.78 -11.78 0.35
C LEU A 392 10.64 -12.06 -0.91
N SER A 393 10.21 -11.60 -2.06
CA SER A 393 10.92 -11.71 -3.33
C SER A 393 10.67 -10.46 -4.20
N ARG A 394 11.48 -10.25 -5.23
CA ARG A 394 11.56 -9.07 -6.10
C ARG A 394 12.18 -7.85 -5.40
N SER A 395 13.18 -7.24 -6.04
CA SER A 395 13.99 -6.16 -5.46
C SER A 395 13.18 -4.91 -5.14
N ASP A 396 12.14 -4.63 -5.92
CA ASP A 396 11.20 -3.54 -5.72
C ASP A 396 10.44 -3.64 -4.38
N ARG A 397 10.16 -4.86 -3.91
CA ARG A 397 9.55 -5.12 -2.59
C ARG A 397 10.61 -5.09 -1.49
N MET A 398 11.74 -5.79 -1.72
CA MET A 398 12.84 -5.84 -0.75
C MET A 398 13.43 -4.46 -0.45
N ALA A 399 13.40 -3.50 -1.38
CA ALA A 399 13.85 -2.13 -1.15
C ALA A 399 13.19 -1.51 0.09
N LYS A 400 11.88 -1.69 0.26
CA LYS A 400 11.10 -1.16 1.39
C LYS A 400 11.43 -1.91 2.69
N TYR A 401 11.47 -3.24 2.66
CA TYR A 401 11.84 -4.04 3.83
C TYR A 401 13.28 -3.77 4.30
N ASN A 402 14.22 -3.65 3.38
CA ASN A 402 15.61 -3.33 3.70
C ASN A 402 15.74 -1.90 4.27
N GLN A 403 14.93 -0.95 3.82
CA GLN A 403 14.87 0.39 4.40
C GLN A 403 14.37 0.36 5.85
N LEU A 404 13.34 -0.43 6.14
CA LEU A 404 12.85 -0.61 7.50
C LEU A 404 13.88 -1.26 8.44
N LEU A 405 14.72 -2.19 7.93
CA LEU A 405 15.84 -2.73 8.69
C LEU A 405 16.86 -1.65 9.05
N ARG A 406 17.21 -0.75 8.10
CA ARG A 406 18.11 0.38 8.37
C ARG A 406 17.52 1.34 9.40
N ILE A 407 16.22 1.65 9.29
CA ILE A 407 15.53 2.51 10.25
C ILE A 407 15.51 1.86 11.64
N GLU A 408 15.27 0.54 11.75
CA GLU A 408 15.35 -0.17 13.02
C GLU A 408 16.74 -0.07 13.65
N GLU A 409 17.80 -0.22 12.84
CA GLU A 409 19.18 -0.09 13.30
C GLU A 409 19.50 1.34 13.74
N GLU A 410 19.06 2.36 13.02
CA GLU A 410 19.23 3.77 13.41
C GLU A 410 18.48 4.14 14.68
N LEU A 411 17.30 3.59 14.91
CA LEU A 411 16.50 3.79 16.12
C LEU A 411 17.10 3.05 17.34
N ALA A 412 17.88 2.00 17.10
CA ALA A 412 18.55 1.20 18.12
C ALA A 412 17.60 0.78 19.25
N GLU A 413 17.91 1.13 20.50
CA GLU A 413 17.09 0.79 21.69
C GLU A 413 15.73 1.51 21.72
N ALA A 414 15.55 2.58 20.96
CA ALA A 414 14.28 3.28 20.80
C ALA A 414 13.36 2.64 19.76
N ALA A 415 13.83 1.64 19.01
CA ALA A 415 13.02 0.92 18.06
C ALA A 415 11.90 0.15 18.77
N TYR A 416 10.66 0.38 18.33
CA TYR A 416 9.50 -0.30 18.88
C TYR A 416 8.75 -1.05 17.78
N TYR A 417 8.61 -2.36 17.94
CA TYR A 417 7.78 -3.20 17.08
C TYR A 417 6.47 -3.54 17.79
N PRO A 418 5.31 -3.09 17.29
CA PRO A 418 4.07 -3.13 18.05
C PRO A 418 3.43 -4.53 18.11
N GLY A 419 3.73 -5.44 17.17
CA GLY A 419 3.06 -6.73 17.09
C GLY A 419 1.54 -6.59 17.09
N LYS A 420 0.83 -7.32 17.93
CA LYS A 420 -0.65 -7.27 18.04
C LYS A 420 -1.19 -5.89 18.45
N ALA A 421 -0.38 -5.01 19.06
CA ALA A 421 -0.80 -3.66 19.44
C ALA A 421 -1.03 -2.74 18.21
N ALA A 422 -0.58 -3.14 17.01
CA ALA A 422 -0.87 -2.44 15.76
C ALA A 422 -2.38 -2.39 15.43
N PHE A 423 -3.18 -3.30 15.99
CA PHE A 423 -4.63 -3.37 15.79
C PHE A 423 -5.41 -2.67 16.92
N TYR A 424 -5.01 -1.45 17.26
CA TYR A 424 -5.55 -0.67 18.39
C TYR A 424 -7.03 -0.27 18.24
N GLN A 425 -7.59 -0.31 17.02
CA GLN A 425 -8.99 -0.03 16.72
C GLN A 425 -9.91 -1.21 17.08
N LEU A 426 -9.38 -2.43 17.17
CA LEU A 426 -10.17 -3.60 17.53
C LEU A 426 -10.47 -3.58 19.03
N GLY A 427 -11.70 -3.94 19.41
CA GLY A 427 -12.10 -4.02 20.80
C GLY A 427 -11.26 -5.02 21.62
N LYS A 428 -10.91 -4.65 22.87
CA LYS A 428 -10.38 -5.58 23.86
C LYS A 428 -11.52 -6.39 24.45
#